data_23928fb7858d566b14596faf6b4c7fc9
#
_entry.id   23928fb7858d566b14596faf6b4c7fc9
#
_cell.length_a   1.000
_cell.length_b   1.000
_cell.length_c   1.000
_cell.angle_alpha   90.00
_cell.angle_beta   90.00
_cell.angle_gamma   90.00
#
_symmetry.space_group_name_H-M   'P 1'
#
loop_
_entity.id
_entity.type
_entity.pdbx_description
1 polymer ?
#
loop_
_entity_poly.entity_id
_entity_poly.type
_entity_poly.pdbx_seq_one_letter_code
_entity_poly.pdbx_strand_id
1 'polypeptide(L)'
;MQENHLQGKRQKKKRRRSENSILAGSILLCIVTLTAVTVCLVAVFQYRAIQQENVEVMNELEEVRLVEEMSYSQAEVDAMLESAVAQTREETDAEVSSAFLDQLKRFMESGESTTDMLRYFFPDEVVVADTGRYYFFPILEELAKNTYDPRGFMPDEDGVMHYYEDGERISHKGIDVSRYQDKINWEKVAEDEVEYAFIRLGIRGYTEGEIMEDETFQDNIRGALKNDIDVGVYFFTQAMSVEEAEEEAEFVLETISPYRVKYPVVIDVEAVTSTNARSNDLTSEERTRYCIAFCDKIXEAGYTPMIXGNLKTXMLLLDIEXLEDYDKWFAYYDEXYYXPYDXXIWQYTNKGXVSGIKGXVDLNISFE
;
A
#
# COMPACT_ATOMS: atom_id res chain seq x y z
N MET A 1 -22.12 43.38 60.15
CA MET A 1 -22.75 42.04 60.04
C MET A 1 -23.26 41.69 58.66
N GLN A 2 -23.71 42.61 57.79
CA GLN A 2 -24.22 42.35 56.47
C GLN A 2 -23.15 41.90 55.45
N GLU A 3 -21.91 42.39 55.51
CA GLU A 3 -20.84 42.03 54.53
C GLU A 3 -20.38 40.59 54.70
N ASN A 4 -20.26 40.07 55.89
CA ASN A 4 -19.85 38.67 56.13
C ASN A 4 -20.92 37.66 55.66
N HIS A 5 -22.19 38.04 55.68
CA HIS A 5 -23.29 37.18 55.19
C HIS A 5 -23.30 37.10 53.67
N LEU A 6 -22.94 38.15 52.94
CA LEU A 6 -22.84 38.22 51.50
C LEU A 6 -21.61 37.42 50.97
N GLN A 7 -20.47 37.52 51.66
CA GLN A 7 -19.27 36.74 51.33
C GLN A 7 -19.52 35.24 51.50
N GLY A 8 -20.18 34.81 52.56
CA GLY A 8 -20.54 33.42 52.78
C GLY A 8 -21.48 32.87 51.72
N LYS A 9 -22.46 33.65 51.26
CA LYS A 9 -23.35 33.27 50.14
C LYS A 9 -22.61 33.17 48.80
N ARG A 10 -21.64 34.07 48.52
CA ARG A 10 -20.80 34.01 47.30
C ARG A 10 -19.87 32.80 47.31
N GLN A 11 -19.26 32.46 48.42
CA GLN A 11 -18.42 31.27 48.56
C GLN A 11 -19.24 29.97 48.43
N LYS A 12 -20.42 29.86 49.05
CA LYS A 12 -21.33 28.72 48.89
C LYS A 12 -21.78 28.55 47.43
N LYS A 13 -22.08 29.67 46.73
CA LYS A 13 -22.49 29.65 45.31
C LYS A 13 -21.34 29.22 44.38
N LYS A 14 -20.11 29.67 44.69
CA LYS A 14 -18.89 29.30 43.94
C LYS A 14 -18.55 27.81 44.12
N ARG A 15 -18.65 27.31 45.37
CA ARG A 15 -18.43 25.91 45.73
C ARG A 15 -19.46 24.97 45.03
N ARG A 16 -20.74 25.35 45.08
CA ARG A 16 -21.84 24.61 44.47
C ARG A 16 -21.71 24.60 42.91
N ARG A 17 -21.20 25.67 42.33
CA ARG A 17 -20.93 25.76 40.86
C ARG A 17 -19.76 24.89 40.49
N SER A 18 -18.71 24.81 41.29
CA SER A 18 -17.56 23.91 41.12
C SER A 18 -17.98 22.44 41.27
N GLU A 19 -18.74 22.11 42.31
CA GLU A 19 -19.23 20.75 42.53
C GLU A 19 -20.16 20.28 41.39
N ASN A 20 -21.02 21.17 40.87
CA ASN A 20 -21.88 20.87 39.73
C ASN A 20 -21.10 20.70 38.43
N SER A 21 -20.03 21.44 38.27
CA SER A 21 -19.12 21.32 37.10
C SER A 21 -18.35 20.00 37.13
N ILE A 22 -17.86 19.61 38.30
CA ILE A 22 -17.18 18.29 38.50
C ILE A 22 -18.18 17.15 38.26
N LEU A 23 -19.37 17.27 38.82
CA LEU A 23 -20.43 16.27 38.64
C LEU A 23 -20.84 16.15 37.17
N ALA A 24 -20.99 17.27 36.48
CA ALA A 24 -21.30 17.28 35.04
C ALA A 24 -20.16 16.64 34.19
N GLY A 25 -18.91 16.94 34.55
CA GLY A 25 -17.73 16.32 33.95
C GLY A 25 -17.70 14.81 34.17
N SER A 26 -17.96 14.37 35.41
CA SER A 26 -18.01 12.93 35.73
C SER A 26 -19.15 12.21 34.99
N ILE A 27 -20.32 12.85 34.90
CA ILE A 27 -21.46 12.28 34.16
C ILE A 27 -21.12 12.17 32.68
N LEU A 28 -20.50 13.20 32.09
CA LEU A 28 -20.06 13.19 30.69
C LEU A 28 -19.05 12.09 30.45
N LEU A 29 -18.06 11.95 31.33
CA LEU A 29 -17.05 10.90 31.27
C LEU A 29 -17.71 9.49 31.36
N CYS A 30 -18.67 9.30 32.29
CA CYS A 30 -19.42 8.05 32.39
C CYS A 30 -20.24 7.75 31.14
N ILE A 31 -20.83 8.76 30.51
CA ILE A 31 -21.56 8.60 29.25
C ILE A 31 -20.60 8.20 28.12
N VAL A 32 -19.45 8.88 28.00
CA VAL A 32 -18.43 8.60 27.01
C VAL A 32 -17.86 7.17 27.15
N THR A 33 -17.54 6.78 28.41
CA THR A 33 -17.07 5.41 28.68
C THR A 33 -18.15 4.37 28.39
N LEU A 34 -19.38 4.64 28.75
CA LEU A 34 -20.49 3.70 28.51
C LEU A 34 -20.75 3.56 27.00
N THR A 35 -20.74 4.66 26.25
CA THR A 35 -20.89 4.62 24.80
C THR A 35 -19.69 3.91 24.13
N ALA A 36 -18.47 4.19 24.57
CA ALA A 36 -17.27 3.51 24.06
C ALA A 36 -17.34 1.99 24.32
N VAL A 37 -17.69 1.59 25.54
CA VAL A 37 -17.86 0.17 25.89
C VAL A 37 -18.98 -0.47 25.05
N THR A 38 -20.09 0.22 24.87
CA THR A 38 -21.21 -0.28 24.06
C THR A 38 -20.82 -0.44 22.60
N VAL A 39 -20.12 0.54 22.04
CA VAL A 39 -19.64 0.52 20.65
C VAL A 39 -18.59 -0.59 20.48
N CYS A 40 -17.67 -0.76 21.43
CA CYS A 40 -16.72 -1.88 21.43
C CYS A 40 -17.43 -3.24 21.49
N LEU A 41 -18.43 -3.38 22.34
CA LEU A 41 -19.20 -4.63 22.42
C LEU A 41 -19.98 -4.91 21.13
N VAL A 42 -20.57 -3.88 20.54
CA VAL A 42 -21.25 -3.99 19.23
C VAL A 42 -20.24 -4.35 18.14
N ALA A 43 -19.07 -3.68 18.11
CA ALA A 43 -18.01 -3.96 17.15
C ALA A 43 -17.48 -5.40 17.30
N VAL A 44 -17.24 -5.85 18.53
CA VAL A 44 -16.83 -7.24 18.80
C VAL A 44 -17.92 -8.23 18.37
N PHE A 45 -19.18 -7.89 18.60
CA PHE A 45 -20.30 -8.74 18.20
C PHE A 45 -20.45 -8.80 16.68
N GLN A 46 -20.36 -7.67 16.02
CA GLN A 46 -20.37 -7.58 14.53
C GLN A 46 -19.15 -8.29 13.93
N TYR A 47 -17.98 -8.09 14.54
CA TYR A 47 -16.74 -8.78 14.13
C TYR A 47 -16.92 -10.30 14.21
N ARG A 48 -17.50 -10.79 15.32
CA ARG A 48 -17.77 -12.24 15.49
C ARG A 48 -18.79 -12.75 14.48
N ALA A 49 -19.81 -11.95 14.17
CA ALA A 49 -20.81 -12.31 13.16
C ALA A 49 -20.18 -12.38 11.76
N ILE A 50 -19.36 -11.39 11.42
CA ILE A 50 -18.59 -11.36 10.16
C ILE A 50 -17.60 -12.55 10.12
N GLN A 51 -16.92 -12.83 11.23
CA GLN A 51 -16.03 -13.98 11.34
C GLN A 51 -16.76 -15.31 11.15
N GLN A 52 -17.97 -15.44 11.70
CA GLN A 52 -18.80 -16.62 11.49
C GLN A 52 -19.25 -16.79 10.03
N GLU A 53 -19.65 -15.69 9.41
CA GLU A 53 -20.01 -15.64 7.99
C GLU A 53 -18.80 -15.98 7.10
N ASN A 54 -17.63 -15.40 7.42
CA ASN A 54 -16.38 -15.71 6.72
C ASN A 54 -15.93 -17.17 6.92
N VAL A 55 -16.07 -17.71 8.14
CA VAL A 55 -15.77 -19.12 8.42
C VAL A 55 -16.72 -20.05 7.65
N GLU A 56 -17.96 -19.66 7.46
CA GLU A 56 -18.92 -20.41 6.66
C GLU A 56 -18.54 -20.40 5.16
N VAL A 57 -18.14 -19.23 4.65
CA VAL A 57 -17.58 -19.04 3.30
C VAL A 57 -16.24 -19.80 3.17
N MET A 58 -15.42 -19.79 4.22
CA MET A 58 -14.12 -20.50 4.22
C MET A 58 -14.22 -22.01 4.36
N ASN A 59 -15.28 -22.52 4.98
CA ASN A 59 -15.54 -23.95 4.96
C ASN A 59 -15.95 -24.44 3.56
N GLU A 60 -16.35 -23.50 2.69
CA GLU A 60 -16.56 -23.76 1.25
C GLU A 60 -15.30 -23.51 0.42
N LEU A 61 -14.35 -22.75 0.95
CA LEU A 61 -13.08 -22.36 0.31
C LEU A 61 -11.95 -22.72 1.28
N GLU A 62 -11.62 -23.99 1.34
CA GLU A 62 -10.74 -24.60 2.39
C GLU A 62 -9.35 -23.98 2.60
N GLU A 63 -8.99 -22.87 1.94
CA GLU A 63 -7.65 -22.28 2.05
C GLU A 63 -7.58 -20.75 1.87
N VAL A 64 -8.60 -19.99 2.26
CA VAL A 64 -8.44 -18.54 2.23
C VAL A 64 -7.69 -18.07 3.47
N ARG A 65 -6.39 -17.94 3.36
CA ARG A 65 -5.58 -17.17 4.30
C ARG A 65 -5.87 -15.69 4.12
N LEU A 66 -7.11 -15.35 4.22
CA LEU A 66 -7.41 -13.96 4.49
C LEU A 66 -6.87 -13.66 5.88
N VAL A 67 -6.37 -12.50 6.04
CA VAL A 67 -5.92 -11.96 7.32
C VAL A 67 -7.18 -11.70 8.17
N GLU A 68 -7.85 -12.77 8.50
CA GLU A 68 -9.18 -12.76 9.13
C GLU A 68 -9.19 -12.21 10.53
N GLU A 69 -8.13 -12.50 11.23
CA GLU A 69 -8.00 -12.15 12.64
C GLU A 69 -7.67 -10.66 12.83
N MET A 70 -7.38 -9.93 11.72
CA MET A 70 -6.75 -8.63 11.80
C MET A 70 -7.42 -7.53 10.94
N SER A 71 -8.69 -7.74 10.55
CA SER A 71 -9.40 -6.74 9.75
C SER A 71 -10.49 -6.02 10.56
N TYR A 72 -10.49 -4.71 10.50
CA TYR A 72 -11.42 -3.85 11.21
C TYR A 72 -12.13 -2.90 10.24
N SER A 73 -13.41 -2.71 10.42
CA SER A 73 -14.17 -1.68 9.70
C SER A 73 -13.82 -0.29 10.24
N GLN A 74 -14.14 0.75 9.49
CA GLN A 74 -13.99 2.14 9.95
C GLN A 74 -14.69 2.35 11.31
N ALA A 75 -15.91 1.84 11.48
CA ALA A 75 -16.68 1.98 12.73
C ALA A 75 -15.99 1.27 13.90
N GLU A 76 -15.36 0.13 13.65
CA GLU A 76 -14.59 -0.59 14.70
C GLU A 76 -13.33 0.17 15.09
N VAL A 77 -12.62 0.73 14.12
CA VAL A 77 -11.44 1.57 14.38
C VAL A 77 -11.83 2.81 15.19
N ASP A 78 -12.91 3.49 14.81
CA ASP A 78 -13.42 4.65 15.56
C ASP A 78 -13.77 4.26 17.01
N ALA A 79 -14.42 3.12 17.20
CA ALA A 79 -14.76 2.61 18.52
C ALA A 79 -13.52 2.23 19.36
N MET A 80 -12.53 1.63 18.73
CA MET A 80 -11.24 1.28 19.38
C MET A 80 -10.51 2.55 19.83
N LEU A 81 -10.48 3.58 18.99
CA LEU A 81 -9.88 4.87 19.33
C LEU A 81 -10.60 5.55 20.50
N GLU A 82 -11.94 5.57 20.48
CA GLU A 82 -12.74 6.10 21.60
C GLU A 82 -12.47 5.33 22.89
N SER A 83 -12.40 4.02 22.82
CA SER A 83 -12.09 3.16 23.96
C SER A 83 -10.67 3.42 24.50
N ALA A 84 -9.69 3.52 23.62
CA ALA A 84 -8.30 3.82 23.98
C ALA A 84 -8.18 5.17 24.68
N VAL A 85 -8.88 6.19 24.17
CA VAL A 85 -8.94 7.53 24.79
C VAL A 85 -9.54 7.46 26.20
N ALA A 86 -10.64 6.74 26.35
CA ALA A 86 -11.31 6.58 27.65
C ALA A 86 -10.40 5.85 28.66
N GLN A 87 -9.80 4.76 28.26
CA GLN A 87 -8.90 3.96 29.10
C GLN A 87 -7.64 4.73 29.49
N THR A 88 -7.04 5.45 28.57
CA THR A 88 -5.86 6.28 28.83
C THR A 88 -6.16 7.35 29.89
N ARG A 89 -7.36 7.92 29.87
CA ARG A 89 -7.80 8.90 30.89
C ARG A 89 -7.98 8.31 32.29
N GLU A 90 -8.36 7.04 32.38
CA GLU A 90 -8.62 6.38 33.66
C GLU A 90 -7.38 5.74 34.29
N GLU A 91 -6.49 5.21 33.50
CA GLU A 91 -5.41 4.30 33.92
C GLU A 91 -4.00 4.90 33.91
N THR A 92 -3.80 6.04 33.27
CA THR A 92 -2.44 6.56 32.99
C THR A 92 -2.17 7.89 33.73
N ASP A 93 -0.91 8.15 33.97
CA ASP A 93 -0.40 9.44 34.45
C ASP A 93 -0.95 10.58 33.56
N ALA A 94 -1.38 11.66 34.18
CA ALA A 94 -2.01 12.80 33.52
C ALA A 94 -1.15 13.40 32.38
N GLU A 95 0.18 13.36 32.48
CA GLU A 95 1.08 13.85 31.44
C GLU A 95 1.02 12.98 30.17
N VAL A 96 1.04 11.64 30.33
CA VAL A 96 0.99 10.68 29.21
C VAL A 96 -0.37 10.76 28.51
N SER A 97 -1.44 10.82 29.31
CA SER A 97 -2.81 10.97 28.78
C SER A 97 -2.97 12.27 28.00
N SER A 98 -2.42 13.37 28.51
CA SER A 98 -2.47 14.68 27.86
C SER A 98 -1.71 14.64 26.51
N ALA A 99 -0.51 14.07 26.48
CA ALA A 99 0.32 13.98 25.27
C ALA A 99 -0.38 13.16 24.18
N PHE A 100 -0.98 12.02 24.53
CA PHE A 100 -1.73 11.18 23.59
C PHE A 100 -2.94 11.94 23.00
N LEU A 101 -3.71 12.59 23.87
CA LEU A 101 -4.89 13.35 23.43
C LEU A 101 -4.52 14.55 22.56
N ASP A 102 -3.42 15.21 22.87
CA ASP A 102 -2.91 16.33 22.07
C ASP A 102 -2.45 15.85 20.68
N GLN A 103 -1.84 14.67 20.63
CA GLN A 103 -1.43 14.06 19.34
C GLN A 103 -2.66 13.66 18.50
N LEU A 104 -3.63 12.99 19.11
CA LEU A 104 -4.88 12.62 18.46
C LEU A 104 -5.60 13.86 17.90
N LYS A 105 -5.67 14.92 18.72
CA LYS A 105 -6.28 16.19 18.31
C LYS A 105 -5.55 16.84 17.13
N ARG A 106 -4.22 16.79 17.11
CA ARG A 106 -3.42 17.27 15.98
C ARG A 106 -3.79 16.55 14.68
N PHE A 107 -3.91 15.22 14.70
CA PHE A 107 -4.36 14.45 13.54
C PHE A 107 -5.77 14.89 13.09
N MET A 108 -6.69 15.04 14.03
CA MET A 108 -8.06 15.47 13.71
C MET A 108 -8.11 16.88 13.10
N GLU A 109 -7.20 17.76 13.52
CA GLU A 109 -7.13 19.17 13.05
C GLU A 109 -6.31 19.33 11.77
N SER A 110 -5.33 18.45 11.52
CA SER A 110 -4.42 18.54 10.36
C SER A 110 -5.10 18.20 9.02
N GLY A 111 -6.18 17.43 9.07
CA GLY A 111 -6.84 16.92 7.87
C GLY A 111 -6.18 15.67 7.29
N GLU A 112 -5.24 15.08 8.01
CA GLU A 112 -4.62 13.80 7.65
C GLU A 112 -5.67 12.67 7.69
N SER A 113 -5.42 11.63 6.91
CA SER A 113 -6.38 10.52 6.80
C SER A 113 -6.38 9.65 8.07
N THR A 114 -7.45 8.90 8.28
CA THR A 114 -7.51 7.88 9.33
C THR A 114 -6.38 6.85 9.15
N THR A 115 -6.03 6.53 7.91
CA THR A 115 -4.93 5.61 7.59
C THR A 115 -3.60 6.12 8.15
N ASP A 116 -3.29 7.41 7.95
CA ASP A 116 -2.04 8.01 8.44
C ASP A 116 -2.00 8.05 9.96
N MET A 117 -3.13 8.36 10.57
CA MET A 117 -3.27 8.31 12.03
C MET A 117 -3.01 6.89 12.55
N LEU A 118 -3.59 5.87 11.92
CA LEU A 118 -3.38 4.47 12.32
C LEU A 118 -1.92 4.06 12.17
N ARG A 119 -1.29 4.41 11.06
CA ARG A 119 0.15 4.17 10.81
C ARG A 119 1.04 4.80 11.88
N TYR A 120 0.69 6.00 12.32
CA TYR A 120 1.43 6.70 13.39
C TYR A 120 1.30 5.96 14.73
N PHE A 121 0.10 5.48 15.07
CA PHE A 121 -0.14 4.82 16.37
C PHE A 121 0.27 3.34 16.39
N PHE A 122 0.43 2.72 15.22
CA PHE A 122 0.83 1.31 15.09
C PHE A 122 2.12 1.19 14.26
N PRO A 123 3.25 1.72 14.79
CA PRO A 123 4.51 1.77 14.00
C PRO A 123 5.16 0.40 13.79
N ASP A 124 4.76 -0.63 14.53
CA ASP A 124 5.27 -1.99 14.42
C ASP A 124 4.40 -2.85 13.47
N GLU A 125 3.43 -2.21 12.79
CA GLU A 125 2.50 -2.89 11.88
C GLU A 125 2.40 -2.15 10.55
N VAL A 126 2.22 -2.91 9.47
CA VAL A 126 1.86 -2.34 8.16
C VAL A 126 0.33 -2.21 8.13
N VAL A 127 -0.15 -0.98 8.02
CA VAL A 127 -1.61 -0.71 7.95
C VAL A 127 -2.03 -0.52 6.49
N VAL A 128 -2.92 -1.39 6.03
CA VAL A 128 -3.48 -1.35 4.67
C VAL A 128 -4.97 -1.01 4.75
N ALA A 129 -5.38 0.03 4.04
CA ALA A 129 -6.80 0.38 3.90
C ALA A 129 -7.33 -0.18 2.57
N ASP A 130 -8.37 -0.99 2.61
CA ASP A 130 -9.01 -1.52 1.40
C ASP A 130 -10.52 -1.67 1.62
N THR A 131 -11.31 -1.21 0.66
CA THR A 131 -12.77 -1.35 0.63
C THR A 131 -13.48 -1.00 1.96
N GLY A 132 -13.01 0.08 2.61
CA GLY A 132 -13.59 0.56 3.87
C GLY A 132 -13.22 -0.26 5.10
N ARG A 133 -12.17 -1.06 5.01
CA ARG A 133 -11.61 -1.83 6.12
C ARG A 133 -10.13 -1.51 6.28
N TYR A 134 -9.61 -1.74 7.48
CA TYR A 134 -8.19 -1.60 7.81
C TYR A 134 -7.64 -2.97 8.22
N TYR A 135 -6.49 -3.30 7.66
CA TYR A 135 -5.79 -4.56 7.91
C TYR A 135 -4.44 -4.21 8.54
N PHE A 136 -4.08 -4.94 9.58
CA PHE A 136 -2.87 -4.72 10.37
C PHE A 136 -1.98 -5.95 10.24
N PHE A 137 -0.77 -5.76 9.72
CA PHE A 137 0.20 -6.84 9.51
C PHE A 137 1.42 -6.57 10.37
N PRO A 138 1.79 -7.42 11.32
CA PRO A 138 3.05 -7.25 12.04
C PRO A 138 4.22 -7.12 11.07
N ILE A 139 5.15 -6.22 11.36
CA ILE A 139 6.37 -6.09 10.56
C ILE A 139 7.26 -7.31 10.85
N LEU A 140 7.50 -8.12 9.84
CA LEU A 140 8.27 -9.37 9.94
C LEU A 140 9.76 -9.05 10.01
N GLU A 141 10.39 -9.33 11.15
CA GLU A 141 11.78 -8.98 11.43
C GLU A 141 12.77 -9.70 10.52
N GLU A 142 12.44 -10.91 10.09
CA GLU A 142 13.25 -11.77 9.22
C GLU A 142 13.37 -11.28 7.78
N LEU A 143 12.41 -10.51 7.29
CA LEU A 143 12.46 -10.00 5.91
C LEU A 143 13.39 -8.78 5.80
N ALA A 144 14.08 -8.68 4.66
CA ALA A 144 14.93 -7.52 4.35
C ALA A 144 14.12 -6.21 4.45
N LYS A 145 14.68 -5.25 5.17
CA LYS A 145 14.04 -3.94 5.38
C LYS A 145 14.56 -2.92 4.39
N ASN A 146 13.71 -2.01 4.02
CA ASN A 146 14.08 -0.82 3.29
C ASN A 146 15.11 -0.01 4.10
N THR A 147 16.22 0.32 3.46
CA THR A 147 17.33 1.04 4.09
C THR A 147 17.49 2.48 3.57
N TYR A 148 16.65 2.91 2.63
CA TYR A 148 16.75 4.25 2.05
C TYR A 148 16.33 5.32 3.07
N ASP A 149 17.16 6.35 3.22
CA ASP A 149 16.84 7.50 4.06
C ASP A 149 15.75 8.35 3.37
N PRO A 150 14.57 8.53 3.98
CA PRO A 150 13.51 9.35 3.37
C PRO A 150 13.97 10.77 2.99
N ARG A 151 14.97 11.32 3.68
CA ARG A 151 15.52 12.67 3.39
C ARG A 151 16.35 12.71 2.10
N GLY A 152 16.74 11.56 1.58
CA GLY A 152 17.46 11.43 0.32
C GLY A 152 16.56 11.60 -0.91
N PHE A 153 15.25 11.42 -0.74
CA PHE A 153 14.29 11.59 -1.83
C PHE A 153 13.96 13.07 -2.03
N MET A 154 14.33 13.59 -3.19
CA MET A 154 14.15 15.00 -3.51
C MET A 154 13.61 15.17 -4.92
N PRO A 155 12.38 15.67 -5.08
CA PRO A 155 11.87 16.01 -6.41
C PRO A 155 12.57 17.26 -6.94
N ASP A 156 12.82 17.31 -8.24
CA ASP A 156 13.33 18.49 -8.92
C ASP A 156 12.19 19.49 -9.23
N GLU A 157 12.52 20.55 -9.99
CA GLU A 157 11.56 21.62 -10.35
C GLU A 157 10.40 21.14 -11.22
N ASP A 158 10.59 20.02 -11.93
CA ASP A 158 9.57 19.39 -12.78
C ASP A 158 8.82 18.25 -12.07
N GLY A 159 9.18 17.98 -10.81
CA GLY A 159 8.56 16.95 -9.97
C GLY A 159 9.13 15.55 -10.21
N VAL A 160 10.25 15.42 -10.91
CA VAL A 160 10.94 14.16 -11.10
C VAL A 160 11.68 13.79 -9.80
N MET A 161 11.40 12.63 -9.26
CA MET A 161 12.01 12.17 -8.01
C MET A 161 13.44 11.68 -8.25
N HIS A 162 14.34 12.13 -7.40
CA HIS A 162 15.74 11.68 -7.35
C HIS A 162 16.07 11.18 -5.95
N TYR A 163 17.04 10.30 -5.85
CA TYR A 163 17.56 9.87 -4.56
C TYR A 163 19.06 10.18 -4.47
N TYR A 164 19.42 10.81 -3.37
CA TYR A 164 20.79 11.24 -3.08
C TYR A 164 21.32 10.55 -1.83
N GLU A 165 22.55 10.05 -1.92
CA GLU A 165 23.29 9.51 -0.79
C GLU A 165 24.64 10.21 -0.72
N ASP A 166 24.99 10.75 0.45
CA ASP A 166 26.20 11.55 0.67
C ASP A 166 26.39 12.70 -0.35
N GLY A 167 25.27 13.23 -0.85
CA GLY A 167 25.26 14.35 -1.81
C GLY A 167 25.44 13.96 -3.28
N GLU A 168 25.54 12.68 -3.56
CA GLU A 168 25.60 12.13 -4.94
C GLU A 168 24.27 11.51 -5.33
N ARG A 169 23.79 11.79 -6.53
CA ARG A 169 22.59 11.12 -7.08
C ARG A 169 22.97 9.69 -7.44
N ILE A 170 22.31 8.71 -6.83
CA ILE A 170 22.53 7.30 -7.09
C ILE A 170 21.32 6.62 -7.75
N SER A 171 20.28 7.41 -8.01
CA SER A 171 19.05 6.89 -8.62
C SER A 171 18.98 7.13 -10.12
N HIS A 172 18.22 6.28 -10.81
CA HIS A 172 17.96 6.34 -12.25
C HIS A 172 16.50 6.65 -12.53
N LYS A 173 16.24 7.51 -13.52
CA LYS A 173 14.89 7.90 -13.95
C LYS A 173 14.34 6.85 -14.92
N GLY A 174 13.20 6.26 -14.58
CA GLY A 174 12.52 5.30 -15.43
C GLY A 174 11.07 5.66 -15.70
N ILE A 175 10.52 5.00 -16.70
CA ILE A 175 9.08 5.06 -17.04
C ILE A 175 8.54 3.65 -17.20
N ASP A 176 7.21 3.50 -17.10
CA ASP A 176 6.61 2.29 -17.62
C ASP A 176 5.48 2.65 -18.59
N VAL A 177 5.38 1.87 -19.66
CA VAL A 177 4.52 2.17 -20.80
C VAL A 177 3.80 0.93 -21.32
N SER A 178 2.65 1.17 -21.93
CA SER A 178 1.83 0.17 -22.57
C SER A 178 1.05 0.82 -23.73
N ARG A 179 0.11 0.12 -24.29
CA ARG A 179 -0.82 0.67 -25.32
C ARG A 179 -1.51 1.97 -24.87
N TYR A 180 -1.58 2.24 -23.57
CA TYR A 180 -2.24 3.44 -23.05
C TYR A 180 -1.50 4.73 -23.35
N GLN A 181 -0.18 4.65 -23.61
CA GLN A 181 0.64 5.79 -24.04
C GLN A 181 0.62 5.99 -25.56
N ASP A 182 -0.08 5.11 -26.30
CA ASP A 182 -0.23 5.19 -27.75
C ASP A 182 1.17 5.26 -28.43
N LYS A 183 1.36 6.15 -29.38
CA LYS A 183 2.61 6.29 -30.12
C LYS A 183 3.60 7.20 -29.41
N ILE A 184 4.76 6.66 -29.07
CA ILE A 184 5.83 7.32 -28.32
C ILE A 184 6.94 7.78 -29.27
N ASN A 185 7.46 8.99 -29.06
CA ASN A 185 8.67 9.47 -29.70
C ASN A 185 9.87 9.21 -28.77
N TRP A 186 10.50 8.07 -28.96
CA TRP A 186 11.58 7.59 -28.09
C TRP A 186 12.84 8.45 -28.12
N GLU A 187 13.12 9.17 -29.23
CA GLU A 187 14.21 10.14 -29.32
C GLU A 187 14.01 11.27 -28.29
N LYS A 188 12.77 11.77 -28.18
CA LYS A 188 12.43 12.80 -27.21
C LYS A 188 12.40 12.26 -25.77
N VAL A 189 12.02 11.01 -25.59
CA VAL A 189 12.06 10.35 -24.27
C VAL A 189 13.52 10.27 -23.78
N ALA A 190 14.45 9.90 -24.65
CA ALA A 190 15.88 9.88 -24.33
C ALA A 190 16.43 11.29 -24.03
N GLU A 191 16.00 12.31 -24.81
CA GLU A 191 16.35 13.71 -24.56
C GLU A 191 15.84 14.23 -23.19
N ASP A 192 14.79 13.59 -22.66
CA ASP A 192 14.20 13.89 -21.35
C ASP A 192 14.87 13.12 -20.20
N GLU A 193 16.06 12.59 -20.47
CA GLU A 193 16.92 11.89 -19.51
C GLU A 193 16.28 10.63 -18.87
N VAL A 194 15.37 9.97 -19.59
CA VAL A 194 14.84 8.66 -19.19
C VAL A 194 15.94 7.62 -19.46
N GLU A 195 16.37 6.94 -18.42
CA GLU A 195 17.48 5.99 -18.46
C GLU A 195 17.02 4.56 -18.74
N TYR A 196 15.80 4.20 -18.26
CA TYR A 196 15.22 2.89 -18.50
C TYR A 196 13.71 2.96 -18.68
N ALA A 197 13.17 1.92 -19.31
CA ALA A 197 11.71 1.80 -19.51
C ALA A 197 11.25 0.35 -19.26
N PHE A 198 10.22 0.18 -18.46
CA PHE A 198 9.45 -1.07 -18.42
C PHE A 198 8.36 -1.00 -19.47
N ILE A 199 8.33 -2.00 -20.36
CA ILE A 199 7.38 -2.03 -21.48
C ILE A 199 6.43 -3.22 -21.26
N ARG A 200 5.13 -2.94 -21.23
CA ARG A 200 4.16 -4.02 -21.12
C ARG A 200 4.27 -4.93 -22.33
N LEU A 201 4.66 -6.17 -22.08
CA LEU A 201 4.77 -7.17 -23.12
C LEU A 201 3.40 -7.74 -23.50
N GLY A 202 2.57 -7.98 -22.50
CA GLY A 202 1.24 -8.55 -22.71
C GLY A 202 0.45 -8.72 -21.44
N ILE A 203 -0.69 -9.35 -21.60
CA ILE A 203 -1.62 -9.62 -20.50
C ILE A 203 -2.24 -11.01 -20.68
N ARG A 204 -2.65 -11.65 -19.58
CA ARG A 204 -3.67 -12.70 -19.65
C ARG A 204 -5.03 -12.05 -19.40
N GLY A 205 -6.01 -12.35 -20.26
CA GLY A 205 -7.36 -11.80 -20.18
C GLY A 205 -8.08 -12.22 -18.87
N TYR A 206 -8.67 -11.25 -18.20
CA TYR A 206 -9.25 -11.47 -16.87
C TYR A 206 -10.60 -12.24 -16.89
N THR A 207 -11.19 -12.51 -18.06
CA THR A 207 -12.40 -13.36 -18.19
C THR A 207 -12.10 -14.72 -18.79
N GLU A 208 -11.64 -14.74 -20.04
CA GLU A 208 -11.43 -15.98 -20.81
C GLU A 208 -10.03 -16.57 -20.60
N GLY A 209 -9.07 -15.78 -20.12
CA GLY A 209 -7.73 -16.27 -19.79
C GLY A 209 -6.79 -16.43 -20.98
N GLU A 210 -7.12 -15.84 -22.13
CA GLU A 210 -6.24 -15.88 -23.29
C GLU A 210 -5.05 -14.92 -23.12
N ILE A 211 -3.87 -15.35 -23.54
CA ILE A 211 -2.66 -14.49 -23.59
C ILE A 211 -2.76 -13.57 -24.81
N MET A 212 -2.49 -12.29 -24.57
CA MET A 212 -2.50 -11.26 -25.62
C MET A 212 -1.26 -10.40 -25.51
N GLU A 213 -0.50 -10.29 -26.61
CA GLU A 213 0.60 -9.32 -26.68
C GLU A 213 0.04 -7.90 -26.66
N ASP A 214 0.72 -6.97 -26.01
CA ASP A 214 0.36 -5.55 -26.05
C ASP A 214 0.63 -5.01 -27.46
N GLU A 215 -0.38 -4.39 -28.07
CA GLU A 215 -0.32 -3.95 -29.48
C GLU A 215 0.79 -2.94 -29.77
N THR A 216 1.34 -2.27 -28.74
CA THR A 216 2.44 -1.30 -28.89
C THR A 216 3.81 -1.90 -28.50
N PHE A 217 3.84 -3.12 -27.98
CA PHE A 217 5.07 -3.72 -27.43
C PHE A 217 6.24 -3.67 -28.41
N GLN A 218 6.02 -4.19 -29.63
CA GLN A 218 7.06 -4.31 -30.65
C GLN A 218 7.64 -2.95 -31.06
N ASP A 219 6.80 -1.94 -31.16
CA ASP A 219 7.23 -0.57 -31.52
C ASP A 219 7.97 0.08 -30.36
N ASN A 220 7.47 -0.12 -29.14
CA ASN A 220 8.06 0.47 -27.93
C ASN A 220 9.44 -0.12 -27.64
N ILE A 221 9.60 -1.46 -27.65
CA ILE A 221 10.90 -2.08 -27.33
C ILE A 221 11.98 -1.69 -28.36
N ARG A 222 11.62 -1.68 -29.66
CA ARG A 222 12.55 -1.24 -30.71
C ARG A 222 12.90 0.24 -30.57
N GLY A 223 11.90 1.06 -30.25
CA GLY A 223 12.08 2.50 -30.07
C GLY A 223 13.00 2.83 -28.91
N ALA A 224 12.77 2.22 -27.74
CA ALA A 224 13.61 2.41 -26.55
C ALA A 224 15.06 1.96 -26.82
N LEU A 225 15.25 0.74 -27.29
CA LEU A 225 16.59 0.18 -27.56
C LEU A 225 17.36 0.97 -28.62
N LYS A 226 16.69 1.50 -29.66
CA LYS A 226 17.30 2.34 -30.70
C LYS A 226 17.84 3.66 -30.15
N ASN A 227 17.28 4.13 -29.06
CA ASN A 227 17.65 5.42 -28.41
C ASN A 227 18.45 5.20 -27.13
N ASP A 228 19.06 4.02 -26.97
CA ASP A 228 19.96 3.65 -25.87
C ASP A 228 19.28 3.71 -24.48
N ILE A 229 17.95 3.57 -24.43
CA ILE A 229 17.19 3.42 -23.17
C ILE A 229 17.23 1.94 -22.79
N ASP A 230 17.65 1.64 -21.58
CA ASP A 230 17.67 0.26 -21.08
C ASP A 230 16.23 -0.24 -20.85
N VAL A 231 15.99 -1.52 -21.14
CA VAL A 231 14.62 -2.05 -21.18
C VAL A 231 14.44 -3.20 -20.17
N GLY A 232 13.37 -3.11 -19.40
CA GLY A 232 12.70 -4.22 -18.74
C GLY A 232 11.33 -4.46 -19.38
N VAL A 233 10.72 -5.58 -19.08
CA VAL A 233 9.38 -5.88 -19.60
C VAL A 233 8.47 -6.34 -18.45
N TYR A 234 7.16 -6.09 -18.59
CA TYR A 234 6.20 -6.60 -17.62
C TYR A 234 5.01 -7.30 -18.30
N PHE A 235 4.50 -8.30 -17.60
CA PHE A 235 3.35 -9.09 -18.05
C PHE A 235 2.27 -9.04 -16.95
N PHE A 236 1.07 -8.57 -17.32
CA PHE A 236 -0.08 -8.49 -16.42
C PHE A 236 -0.71 -9.89 -16.29
N THR A 237 -0.53 -10.51 -15.13
CA THR A 237 -0.96 -11.88 -14.90
C THR A 237 -2.44 -11.99 -14.48
N GLN A 238 -3.07 -13.06 -14.95
CA GLN A 238 -4.33 -13.58 -14.42
C GLN A 238 -4.28 -15.12 -14.37
N ALA A 239 -3.09 -15.68 -14.14
CA ALA A 239 -2.90 -17.13 -14.03
C ALA A 239 -3.74 -17.71 -12.90
N MET A 240 -4.35 -18.89 -13.15
CA MET A 240 -5.19 -19.63 -12.23
C MET A 240 -4.56 -20.99 -11.88
N SER A 241 -3.33 -21.24 -12.32
CA SER A 241 -2.55 -22.44 -12.01
C SER A 241 -1.08 -22.21 -12.27
N VAL A 242 -0.23 -23.09 -11.77
CA VAL A 242 1.21 -23.12 -12.04
C VAL A 242 1.46 -23.23 -13.57
N GLU A 243 0.72 -24.10 -14.23
CA GLU A 243 0.86 -24.29 -15.69
C GLU A 243 0.56 -23.02 -16.48
N GLU A 244 -0.45 -22.24 -16.07
CA GLU A 244 -0.75 -20.95 -16.70
C GLU A 244 0.33 -19.91 -16.43
N ALA A 245 0.88 -19.88 -15.22
CA ALA A 245 1.98 -18.97 -14.88
C ALA A 245 3.25 -19.32 -15.68
N GLU A 246 3.55 -20.61 -15.83
CA GLU A 246 4.66 -21.07 -16.69
C GLU A 246 4.42 -20.73 -18.17
N GLU A 247 3.18 -20.86 -18.64
CA GLU A 247 2.78 -20.47 -20.02
C GLU A 247 3.00 -18.96 -20.25
N GLU A 248 2.64 -18.14 -19.25
CA GLU A 248 2.90 -16.69 -19.32
C GLU A 248 4.40 -16.40 -19.43
N ALA A 249 5.21 -17.06 -18.59
CA ALA A 249 6.67 -16.90 -18.61
C ALA A 249 7.26 -17.37 -19.97
N GLU A 250 6.82 -18.51 -20.50
CA GLU A 250 7.26 -19.02 -21.81
C GLU A 250 6.93 -18.03 -22.92
N PHE A 251 5.72 -17.49 -22.94
CA PHE A 251 5.29 -16.47 -23.90
C PHE A 251 6.19 -15.23 -23.82
N VAL A 252 6.49 -14.77 -22.60
CA VAL A 252 7.38 -13.62 -22.36
C VAL A 252 8.77 -13.93 -22.92
N LEU A 253 9.37 -15.06 -22.55
CA LEU A 253 10.72 -15.47 -22.98
C LEU A 253 10.83 -15.60 -24.50
N GLU A 254 9.85 -16.21 -25.16
CA GLU A 254 9.80 -16.30 -26.63
C GLU A 254 9.77 -14.92 -27.27
N THR A 255 8.93 -14.03 -26.74
CA THR A 255 8.70 -12.69 -27.29
C THR A 255 9.94 -11.80 -27.16
N ILE A 256 10.67 -11.87 -26.02
CA ILE A 256 11.86 -11.03 -25.79
C ILE A 256 13.13 -11.62 -26.40
N SER A 257 13.12 -12.86 -26.87
CA SER A 257 14.33 -13.54 -27.37
C SER A 257 15.15 -12.76 -28.43
N PRO A 258 14.53 -11.91 -29.30
CA PRO A 258 15.31 -11.11 -30.25
C PRO A 258 15.90 -9.82 -29.67
N TYR A 259 15.59 -9.46 -28.43
CA TYR A 259 15.88 -8.15 -27.85
C TYR A 259 16.90 -8.25 -26.71
N ARG A 260 17.63 -7.17 -26.48
CA ARG A 260 18.51 -7.03 -25.33
C ARG A 260 17.68 -6.45 -24.17
N VAL A 261 17.20 -7.30 -23.29
CA VAL A 261 16.48 -6.92 -22.06
C VAL A 261 17.50 -6.93 -20.92
N LYS A 262 17.80 -5.77 -20.38
CA LYS A 262 18.82 -5.56 -19.34
C LYS A 262 18.19 -5.43 -17.95
N TYR A 263 17.04 -4.76 -17.88
CA TYR A 263 16.25 -4.60 -16.65
C TYR A 263 15.39 -5.87 -16.44
N PRO A 264 14.81 -6.03 -15.24
CA PRO A 264 14.05 -7.24 -14.92
C PRO A 264 12.90 -7.59 -15.87
N VAL A 265 12.55 -8.86 -15.86
CA VAL A 265 11.30 -9.41 -16.43
C VAL A 265 10.30 -9.55 -15.30
N VAL A 266 9.21 -8.81 -15.38
CA VAL A 266 8.31 -8.56 -14.25
C VAL A 266 6.97 -9.27 -14.44
N ILE A 267 6.54 -9.98 -13.40
CA ILE A 267 5.14 -10.38 -13.27
C ILE A 267 4.39 -9.26 -12.54
N ASP A 268 3.35 -8.73 -13.17
CA ASP A 268 2.56 -7.62 -12.64
C ASP A 268 1.27 -8.16 -12.03
N VAL A 269 1.12 -7.97 -10.72
CA VAL A 269 0.01 -8.50 -9.92
C VAL A 269 -0.87 -7.36 -9.42
N GLU A 270 -2.10 -7.30 -9.93
CA GLU A 270 -3.03 -6.26 -9.53
C GLU A 270 -4.39 -6.84 -9.12
N ALA A 271 -5.05 -6.14 -8.22
CA ALA A 271 -6.46 -6.41 -7.91
C ALA A 271 -7.33 -5.97 -9.11
N VAL A 272 -8.11 -6.89 -9.65
CA VAL A 272 -9.04 -6.59 -10.75
C VAL A 272 -10.40 -6.22 -10.15
N THR A 273 -10.89 -5.04 -10.49
CA THR A 273 -12.17 -4.52 -9.97
C THR A 273 -13.42 -5.16 -10.60
N SER A 274 -13.26 -5.85 -11.73
CA SER A 274 -14.36 -6.57 -12.37
C SER A 274 -14.82 -7.75 -11.50
N THR A 275 -16.11 -7.81 -11.19
CA THR A 275 -16.68 -8.92 -10.40
C THR A 275 -16.60 -10.27 -11.11
N ASN A 276 -16.33 -10.27 -12.42
CA ASN A 276 -16.22 -11.50 -13.22
C ASN A 276 -14.75 -11.88 -13.51
N ALA A 277 -13.81 -11.25 -12.82
CA ALA A 277 -12.39 -11.58 -13.03
C ALA A 277 -12.10 -12.99 -12.48
N ARG A 278 -11.44 -13.80 -13.28
CA ARG A 278 -11.14 -15.21 -13.00
C ARG A 278 -10.25 -15.38 -11.75
N SER A 279 -9.42 -14.39 -11.47
CA SER A 279 -8.46 -14.42 -10.36
C SER A 279 -9.04 -13.93 -9.02
N ASN A 280 -10.30 -13.47 -8.97
CA ASN A 280 -10.87 -12.88 -7.75
C ASN A 280 -10.95 -13.85 -6.57
N ASP A 281 -11.17 -15.12 -6.85
CA ASP A 281 -11.33 -16.15 -5.81
C ASP A 281 -10.02 -16.84 -5.42
N LEU A 282 -8.88 -16.41 -5.98
CA LEU A 282 -7.58 -16.95 -5.63
C LEU A 282 -7.16 -16.51 -4.22
N THR A 283 -6.68 -17.45 -3.45
CA THR A 283 -6.02 -17.18 -2.16
C THR A 283 -4.67 -16.52 -2.39
N SER A 284 -4.14 -15.87 -1.35
CA SER A 284 -2.78 -15.29 -1.38
C SER A 284 -1.73 -16.39 -1.62
N GLU A 285 -1.89 -17.55 -0.99
CA GLU A 285 -1.01 -18.72 -1.17
C GLU A 285 -0.99 -19.18 -2.64
N GLU A 286 -2.15 -19.34 -3.28
CA GLU A 286 -2.24 -19.74 -4.70
C GLU A 286 -1.57 -18.70 -5.59
N ARG A 287 -1.90 -17.44 -5.40
CA ARG A 287 -1.36 -16.32 -6.19
C ARG A 287 0.16 -16.24 -6.06
N THR A 288 0.67 -16.39 -4.83
CA THR A 288 2.12 -16.41 -4.54
C THR A 288 2.79 -17.58 -5.26
N ARG A 289 2.21 -18.77 -5.18
CA ARG A 289 2.73 -19.96 -5.86
C ARG A 289 2.83 -19.76 -7.38
N TYR A 290 1.87 -19.06 -8.00
CA TYR A 290 1.89 -18.76 -9.43
C TYR A 290 2.96 -17.72 -9.78
N CYS A 291 3.11 -16.70 -8.93
CA CYS A 291 4.20 -15.72 -9.09
C CYS A 291 5.57 -16.39 -9.03
N ILE A 292 5.78 -17.29 -8.07
CA ILE A 292 7.03 -18.06 -7.92
C ILE A 292 7.28 -18.90 -9.19
N ALA A 293 6.25 -19.61 -9.71
CA ALA A 293 6.39 -20.43 -10.92
C ALA A 293 6.83 -19.59 -12.13
N PHE A 294 6.25 -18.41 -12.31
CA PHE A 294 6.68 -17.45 -13.34
C PHE A 294 8.13 -17.01 -13.12
N CYS A 295 8.44 -16.56 -11.92
CA CYS A 295 9.78 -16.02 -11.58
C CYS A 295 10.87 -17.09 -11.73
N ASP A 296 10.61 -18.31 -11.33
CA ASP A 296 11.54 -19.44 -11.48
C ASP A 296 11.87 -19.69 -12.95
N LYS A 297 10.88 -19.71 -13.83
CA LYS A 297 11.09 -19.83 -15.29
C LYS A 297 11.97 -18.70 -15.84
N ILE A 298 11.72 -17.51 -15.39
CA ILE A 298 12.52 -16.33 -15.77
C ILE A 298 13.98 -16.46 -15.27
N UNK A 299 14.07 -16.78 -14.11
CA UNK A 299 15.28 -16.98 -13.50
C UNK A 299 16.05 -18.04 -14.16
N GLU A 300 15.44 -19.22 -14.58
CA GLU A 300 16.08 -20.35 -15.30
C GLU A 300 16.59 -19.95 -16.69
N ALA A 301 15.91 -19.06 -17.36
CA ALA A 301 16.27 -18.53 -18.67
C ALA A 301 17.41 -17.50 -18.63
N GLY A 302 17.88 -17.13 -17.45
CA GLY A 302 19.01 -16.20 -17.27
C GLY A 302 18.62 -14.73 -17.18
N TYR A 303 17.36 -14.42 -16.97
CA TYR A 303 16.89 -13.05 -16.72
C TYR A 303 16.64 -12.84 -15.23
N THR A 304 16.61 -11.60 -14.79
CA THR A 304 16.27 -11.23 -13.42
C THR A 304 14.73 -11.16 -13.30
N PRO A 305 14.09 -12.02 -12.50
CA PRO A 305 12.66 -11.90 -12.26
C PRO A 305 12.37 -10.81 -11.24
N MET A 306 11.18 -10.19 -11.33
CA MET A 306 10.73 -9.17 -10.38
C MET A 306 9.21 -9.21 -10.26
N ILE A 307 8.71 -8.81 -9.13
CA ILE A 307 7.26 -8.78 -8.86
C ILE A 307 6.80 -7.34 -8.63
N UNK A 308 5.85 -6.81 -9.27
CA UNK A 308 5.31 -5.57 -9.18
C UNK A 308 4.08 -5.65 -8.49
N GLY A 309 3.84 -4.76 -7.86
CA GLY A 309 2.53 -4.52 -7.24
C GLY A 309 2.54 -3.34 -6.28
N ASN A 310 1.36 -3.01 -5.79
CA ASN A 310 1.19 -1.94 -4.80
C ASN A 310 1.11 -2.51 -3.38
N LEU A 311 0.88 -1.65 -2.38
CA LEU A 311 0.78 -2.05 -0.96
C LEU A 311 -0.31 -3.12 -0.74
N LYS A 312 -1.44 -3.01 -1.40
CA LYS A 312 -2.51 -4.02 -1.34
C LYS A 312 -1.99 -5.36 -1.92
N THR A 313 -1.34 -5.33 -3.02
CA THR A 313 -0.70 -6.52 -3.61
C THR A 313 0.27 -7.20 -2.64
N UNK A 314 1.20 -6.47 -2.22
CA UNK A 314 2.17 -6.93 -1.43
C UNK A 314 1.68 -7.48 -0.19
N MET A 315 0.54 -6.94 0.47
CA MET A 315 0.13 -7.31 1.84
C MET A 315 -1.16 -8.16 1.90
N LEU A 316 -2.04 -8.05 0.89
CA LEU A 316 -3.34 -8.74 0.90
C LEU A 316 -3.47 -9.82 -0.17
N LEU A 317 -2.83 -9.64 -1.33
CA LEU A 317 -2.99 -10.56 -2.45
C LEU A 317 -1.89 -11.61 -2.50
N LEU A 318 -0.75 -11.35 -1.89
CA LEU A 318 0.44 -12.21 -1.91
C LEU A 318 0.88 -12.53 -0.48
N ASP A 319 1.55 -13.61 -0.32
CA ASP A 319 2.27 -13.98 0.90
C ASP A 319 3.71 -13.49 0.75
N ILE A 320 4.02 -12.35 1.34
CA ILE A 320 5.30 -11.67 1.18
C ILE A 320 6.49 -12.49 1.72
N GLU A 321 6.29 -13.36 2.68
CA GLU A 321 7.30 -14.27 3.19
C GLU A 321 7.81 -15.23 2.13
N UNK A 322 7.08 -15.48 1.32
CA UNK A 322 7.38 -16.40 0.36
C UNK A 322 8.08 -15.86 -0.78
N LEU A 323 8.12 -14.60 -0.75
CA LEU A 323 8.70 -13.85 -1.88
C LEU A 323 10.01 -13.13 -1.54
N GLU A 324 10.64 -13.44 -0.44
CA GLU A 324 11.88 -12.79 0.01
C GLU A 324 13.00 -12.81 -1.05
N ASP A 325 13.13 -13.90 -1.78
CA ASP A 325 14.19 -14.11 -2.77
C ASP A 325 14.00 -13.33 -4.08
N TYR A 326 12.88 -12.66 -4.27
CA TYR A 326 12.57 -11.93 -5.52
C TYR A 326 12.55 -10.43 -5.30
N ASP A 327 13.11 -9.68 -6.23
CA ASP A 327 13.08 -8.21 -6.22
C ASP A 327 11.65 -7.70 -6.40
N LYS A 328 11.37 -6.54 -5.81
CA LYS A 328 10.05 -5.90 -5.86
C LYS A 328 10.12 -4.56 -6.60
N TRP A 329 9.16 -4.36 -7.49
CA TRP A 329 8.83 -3.07 -8.08
C TRP A 329 7.55 -2.59 -7.38
N PHE A 330 7.69 -1.57 -6.55
CA PHE A 330 6.65 -1.13 -5.64
C PHE A 330 5.95 0.12 -6.16
N ALA A 331 4.64 0.03 -6.40
CA ALA A 331 3.82 1.18 -6.82
C ALA A 331 3.19 1.82 -5.57
N TYR A 332 3.55 3.08 -5.35
CA TYR A 332 3.01 3.86 -4.23
C TYR A 332 3.09 5.36 -4.54
N TYR A 333 1.96 6.01 -4.69
CA TYR A 333 1.87 7.39 -5.20
C TYR A 333 1.75 8.40 -4.06
N ASP A 334 2.91 8.74 -3.45
CA ASP A 334 3.01 9.70 -2.34
C ASP A 334 4.43 10.28 -2.29
N GLU A 335 4.63 11.23 -1.47
CA GLU A 335 5.95 11.86 -1.23
C GLU A 335 7.02 10.90 -0.75
N UNK A 336 6.73 9.89 -0.03
CA UNK A 336 7.56 8.85 0.44
C UNK A 336 6.77 7.62 0.34
N TYR A 337 7.29 6.61 0.17
CA TYR A 337 6.56 5.35 0.17
C TYR A 337 6.46 4.71 1.55
N TYR A 338 5.39 3.95 1.69
CA TYR A 338 5.09 3.28 2.96
C TYR A 338 5.23 1.76 2.76
N UNK A 339 6.34 1.08 3.00
CA UNK A 339 6.62 -0.10 2.92
C UNK A 339 7.74 -0.26 3.71
N PRO A 340 7.74 -1.10 4.75
CA PRO A 340 8.96 -1.31 5.54
C PRO A 340 9.99 -2.22 4.87
N TYR A 341 9.57 -3.00 3.89
CA TYR A 341 10.38 -4.01 3.21
C TYR A 341 11.12 -3.44 2.00
N ASP A 342 12.17 -4.17 1.62
CA ASP A 342 13.04 -3.75 0.55
C ASP A 342 12.29 -3.72 -0.79
N UNK A 343 12.60 -2.80 -1.68
CA UNK A 343 12.07 -2.53 -2.97
C UNK A 343 13.20 -2.19 -3.86
N UNK A 344 13.33 -2.58 -4.96
CA UNK A 344 14.28 -2.25 -5.90
C UNK A 344 13.96 -1.12 -6.75
N ILE A 345 12.63 -1.05 -7.09
CA ILE A 345 12.14 0.06 -7.92
C ILE A 345 10.88 0.64 -7.28
N TRP A 346 10.75 1.94 -7.27
CA TRP A 346 9.55 2.63 -6.79
C TRP A 346 8.88 3.36 -7.96
N GLN A 347 7.63 2.96 -8.29
CA GLN A 347 6.74 3.74 -9.17
C GLN A 347 6.04 4.77 -8.27
N TYR A 348 6.47 6.03 -8.37
CA TYR A 348 6.07 7.06 -7.42
C TYR A 348 4.91 7.93 -7.90
N THR A 349 4.58 7.89 -9.20
CA THR A 349 3.44 8.65 -9.75
C THR A 349 2.95 8.05 -11.08
N ASN A 350 1.67 8.16 -11.31
CA ASN A 350 1.03 7.86 -12.60
C ASN A 350 0.61 9.13 -13.34
N LYS A 351 1.22 10.27 -13.00
CA LYS A 351 0.88 11.60 -13.54
C LYS A 351 2.12 12.32 -14.07
N GLY A 352 3.12 11.54 -14.43
CA GLY A 352 4.34 12.12 -14.98
C GLY A 352 4.14 12.72 -16.37
N UNK A 353 4.91 13.48 -16.77
CA UNK A 353 5.00 14.07 -17.99
C UNK A 353 6.34 13.81 -18.50
N VAL A 354 6.47 13.28 -19.65
CA VAL A 354 7.77 13.01 -20.33
C VAL A 354 7.69 13.47 -21.79
N SER A 355 8.71 14.16 -22.24
CA SER A 355 8.82 14.62 -23.63
C SER A 355 8.73 13.40 -24.57
N GLY A 356 7.90 13.51 -25.62
CA GLY A 356 7.70 12.40 -26.56
C GLY A 356 6.54 11.48 -26.24
N ILE A 357 5.94 11.60 -25.05
CA ILE A 357 4.75 10.84 -24.63
C ILE A 357 3.56 11.78 -24.53
N LYS A 358 2.42 11.35 -25.05
CA LYS A 358 1.19 12.14 -25.00
C LYS A 358 0.37 11.73 -23.77
N GLY A 359 0.23 12.66 -22.90
CA GLY A 359 -0.57 12.44 -21.67
C GLY A 359 0.30 12.02 -20.48
N UNK A 360 -0.04 11.53 -19.43
CA UNK A 360 0.56 11.13 -18.26
C UNK A 360 1.21 9.84 -18.47
N VAL A 361 2.16 9.61 -17.89
CA VAL A 361 2.96 8.37 -17.90
C VAL A 361 3.42 8.07 -16.47
N ASP A 362 3.58 6.80 -16.17
CA ASP A 362 4.08 6.34 -14.88
C ASP A 362 5.59 6.61 -14.78
N LEU A 363 6.02 7.25 -13.68
CA LEU A 363 7.44 7.52 -13.42
C LEU A 363 7.96 6.62 -12.31
N ASN A 364 9.15 6.14 -12.54
CA ASN A 364 9.83 5.19 -11.69
C ASN A 364 11.21 5.69 -11.30
N ILE A 365 11.65 5.28 -10.11
CA ILE A 365 13.02 5.51 -9.64
C ILE A 365 13.62 4.15 -9.29
N SER A 366 14.80 3.84 -9.82
CA SER A 366 15.58 2.66 -9.43
C SER A 366 16.89 3.09 -8.76
N PHE A 367 17.44 2.20 -7.95
CA PHE A 367 18.62 2.46 -7.14
C PHE A 367 19.82 1.60 -7.56
N GLU A 368 19.69 0.87 -8.70
CA GLU A 368 20.75 0.00 -9.27
C GLU A 368 20.90 0.22 -10.75
#